data_dc1a490136c56c6111ed9fce40fe8ecc
#
_entry.id   dc1a490136c56c6111ed9fce40fe8ecc
#
_cell.length_a   1.000
_cell.length_b   1.000
_cell.length_c   1.000
_cell.angle_alpha   90.00
_cell.angle_beta   90.00
_cell.angle_gamma   90.00
#
_symmetry.space_group_name_H-M   'P 1'
#
loop_
_entity.id
_entity.type
_entity.pdbx_description
1 polymer ?
#
loop_
_entity_poly.entity_id
_entity_poly.type
_entity_poly.pdbx_seq_one_letter_code
_entity_poly.pdbx_strand_id
1 'polypeptide(L)'
;RESFGRGAAGDWDYRQAVEQWESNPLYSWCDKNVKANGQPYDLYRDGLKIYTTVNATMQRYAEQAVWEQMGETVQPMMDRVTKARGSVFSDISKDEREAIMRRAKKNSDRYRQMKRAGATDAEIDKAFATPVPMRVFSYKGDRDTVMSPDDSLMYYKKFLRASFMAVDPSNGYVKAYVGG
;
A
#
# COMPACT_ATOMS: atom_id res chain seq x y z
N ARG A 1 -15.46 -8.58 13.41
CA ARG A 1 -15.28 -7.69 14.60
C ARG A 1 -14.22 -8.19 15.58
N GLU A 2 -14.01 -9.49 15.72
CA GLU A 2 -13.01 -10.06 16.66
C GLU A 2 -11.57 -10.02 16.14
N SER A 3 -11.34 -9.81 14.85
CA SER A 3 -10.01 -9.75 14.24
C SER A 3 -9.31 -8.39 14.40
N PHE A 4 -10.05 -7.34 14.68
CA PHE A 4 -9.50 -6.06 15.06
C PHE A 4 -9.31 -6.08 16.58
N GLY A 5 -8.06 -6.24 17.04
CA GLY A 5 -7.77 -6.29 18.46
C GLY A 5 -8.56 -5.25 19.25
N ARG A 6 -9.01 -5.62 20.46
CA ARG A 6 -9.79 -4.74 21.34
C ARG A 6 -8.97 -3.53 21.77
N GLY A 7 -8.87 -2.55 20.84
CA GLY A 7 -8.45 -1.21 21.19
C GLY A 7 -9.50 -0.59 22.10
N ALA A 8 -9.09 0.23 23.06
CA ALA A 8 -10.02 0.98 23.89
C ALA A 8 -10.97 1.79 23.01
N ALA A 9 -12.24 1.93 23.43
CA ALA A 9 -13.31 2.67 22.71
C ALA A 9 -12.99 4.17 22.60
N GLY A 10 -11.89 4.54 22.06
CA GLY A 10 -11.33 5.88 21.92
C GLY A 10 -10.08 5.89 21.06
N ASP A 11 -9.59 4.72 20.68
CA ASP A 11 -8.45 4.58 19.79
C ASP A 11 -8.86 5.00 18.37
N TRP A 12 -8.15 5.97 17.82
CA TRP A 12 -8.41 6.52 16.50
C TRP A 12 -8.29 5.45 15.41
N ASP A 13 -7.33 4.54 15.55
CA ASP A 13 -7.13 3.41 14.63
C ASP A 13 -8.31 2.44 14.63
N TYR A 14 -8.92 2.20 15.79
CA TYR A 14 -10.10 1.34 15.90
C TYR A 14 -11.33 1.98 15.24
N ARG A 15 -11.57 3.27 15.46
CA ARG A 15 -12.69 4.00 14.84
C ARG A 15 -12.56 4.02 13.32
N GLN A 16 -11.39 4.30 12.79
CA GLN A 16 -11.16 4.25 11.34
C GLN A 16 -11.36 2.83 10.77
N ALA A 17 -10.89 1.81 11.45
CA ALA A 17 -11.08 0.42 11.01
C ALA A 17 -12.58 0.03 10.99
N VAL A 18 -13.35 0.46 12.00
CA VAL A 18 -14.81 0.24 12.05
C VAL A 18 -15.52 1.02 10.93
N GLU A 19 -15.16 2.29 10.72
CA GLU A 19 -15.73 3.14 9.67
C GLU A 19 -15.43 2.58 8.27
N GLN A 20 -14.19 2.12 8.03
CA GLN A 20 -13.83 1.43 6.79
C GLN A 20 -14.60 0.13 6.60
N TRP A 21 -14.80 -0.64 7.68
CA TRP A 21 -15.61 -1.85 7.65
C TRP A 21 -17.07 -1.53 7.30
N GLU A 22 -17.67 -0.61 8.01
CA GLU A 22 -19.09 -0.24 7.82
C GLU A 22 -19.35 0.42 6.46
N SER A 23 -18.38 1.16 5.93
CA SER A 23 -18.46 1.77 4.60
C SER A 23 -18.21 0.79 3.44
N ASN A 24 -17.63 -0.39 3.71
CA ASN A 24 -17.36 -1.38 2.66
C ASN A 24 -18.66 -2.11 2.27
N PRO A 25 -19.10 -2.02 1.00
CA PRO A 25 -20.38 -2.62 0.58
C PRO A 25 -20.49 -4.12 0.81
N LEU A 26 -19.37 -4.86 0.74
CA LEU A 26 -19.35 -6.31 0.92
C LEU A 26 -19.59 -6.69 2.39
N TYR A 27 -18.91 -6.02 3.31
CA TYR A 27 -19.12 -6.27 4.73
C TYR A 27 -20.49 -5.82 5.19
N SER A 28 -20.93 -4.62 4.77
CA SER A 28 -22.27 -4.12 5.05
C SER A 28 -23.36 -5.04 4.51
N TRP A 29 -23.15 -5.67 3.34
CA TRP A 29 -24.07 -6.67 2.82
C TRP A 29 -24.10 -7.93 3.71
N CYS A 30 -22.95 -8.45 4.12
CA CYS A 30 -22.86 -9.61 4.99
C CYS A 30 -23.56 -9.39 6.35
N ASP A 31 -23.38 -8.21 6.93
CA ASP A 31 -24.01 -7.85 8.21
C ASP A 31 -25.56 -7.74 8.11
N LYS A 32 -26.06 -7.29 6.96
CA LYS A 32 -27.51 -7.08 6.72
C LYS A 32 -28.22 -8.33 6.24
N ASN A 33 -27.49 -9.34 5.76
CA ASN A 33 -28.08 -10.57 5.25
C ASN A 33 -27.74 -11.74 6.16
N VAL A 34 -28.72 -12.58 6.40
CA VAL A 34 -28.58 -13.73 7.29
C VAL A 34 -28.84 -15.04 6.53
N LYS A 35 -28.13 -16.07 6.94
CA LYS A 35 -28.31 -17.44 6.46
C LYS A 35 -29.59 -18.04 7.03
N ALA A 36 -30.03 -19.18 6.53
CA ALA A 36 -31.21 -19.89 7.01
C ALA A 36 -31.16 -20.24 8.51
N ASN A 37 -29.97 -20.32 9.09
CA ASN A 37 -29.72 -20.54 10.52
C ASN A 37 -29.76 -19.25 11.36
N GLY A 38 -30.10 -18.10 10.77
CA GLY A 38 -30.15 -16.80 11.46
C GLY A 38 -28.80 -16.11 11.70
N GLN A 39 -27.69 -16.71 11.26
CA GLN A 39 -26.36 -16.08 11.38
C GLN A 39 -26.04 -15.22 10.17
N PRO A 40 -25.31 -14.10 10.31
CA PRO A 40 -24.85 -13.30 9.20
C PRO A 40 -23.92 -14.09 8.28
N TYR A 41 -23.84 -13.69 7.01
CA TYR A 41 -22.84 -14.24 6.09
C TYR A 41 -21.43 -13.83 6.48
N ASP A 42 -20.48 -14.75 6.31
CA ASP A 42 -19.04 -14.49 6.46
C ASP A 42 -18.40 -14.40 5.07
N LEU A 43 -17.80 -13.25 4.75
CA LEU A 43 -17.21 -12.96 3.45
C LEU A 43 -16.14 -13.99 3.03
N TYR A 44 -15.42 -14.55 4.00
CA TYR A 44 -14.29 -15.45 3.74
C TYR A 44 -14.61 -16.93 3.88
N ARG A 45 -15.68 -17.29 4.59
CA ARG A 45 -16.00 -18.69 4.94
C ARG A 45 -17.17 -19.27 4.19
N ASP A 46 -18.12 -18.44 3.79
CA ASP A 46 -19.38 -18.93 3.23
C ASP A 46 -19.36 -19.10 1.70
N GLY A 47 -18.19 -18.95 1.06
CA GLY A 47 -18.01 -19.22 -0.38
C GLY A 47 -18.85 -18.32 -1.29
N LEU A 48 -19.03 -17.05 -0.92
CA LEU A 48 -19.81 -16.09 -1.67
C LEU A 48 -19.23 -15.84 -3.08
N LYS A 49 -20.10 -15.82 -4.09
CA LYS A 49 -19.73 -15.45 -5.45
C LYS A 49 -19.95 -13.95 -5.64
N ILE A 50 -18.86 -13.19 -5.82
CA ILE A 50 -18.89 -11.74 -5.98
C ILE A 50 -18.75 -11.40 -7.45
N TYR A 51 -19.78 -10.81 -8.06
CA TYR A 51 -19.77 -10.33 -9.43
C TYR A 51 -19.45 -8.84 -9.44
N THR A 52 -18.38 -8.47 -10.13
CA THR A 52 -17.93 -7.08 -10.26
C THR A 52 -18.21 -6.54 -11.66
N THR A 53 -18.09 -5.22 -11.83
CA THR A 53 -18.22 -4.56 -13.14
C THR A 53 -16.94 -4.63 -13.95
N VAL A 54 -15.83 -5.12 -13.36
CA VAL A 54 -14.51 -5.20 -13.99
C VAL A 54 -14.53 -6.19 -15.17
N ASN A 55 -14.03 -5.74 -16.30
CA ASN A 55 -13.79 -6.58 -17.46
C ASN A 55 -12.37 -7.16 -17.39
N ALA A 56 -12.24 -8.48 -17.25
CA ALA A 56 -10.95 -9.14 -17.06
C ALA A 56 -9.95 -8.89 -18.20
N THR A 57 -10.44 -8.77 -19.44
CA THR A 57 -9.56 -8.47 -20.59
C THR A 57 -9.05 -7.04 -20.53
N MET A 58 -9.93 -6.06 -20.27
CA MET A 58 -9.53 -4.66 -20.09
C MET A 58 -8.58 -4.49 -18.91
N GLN A 59 -8.86 -5.18 -17.80
CA GLN A 59 -7.99 -5.16 -16.60
C GLN A 59 -6.58 -5.62 -16.94
N ARG A 60 -6.45 -6.75 -17.63
CA ARG A 60 -5.14 -7.27 -18.04
C ARG A 60 -4.39 -6.30 -18.97
N TYR A 61 -5.08 -5.69 -19.94
CA TYR A 61 -4.46 -4.70 -20.81
C TYR A 61 -4.04 -3.43 -20.06
N ALA A 62 -4.85 -2.98 -19.10
CA ALA A 62 -4.51 -1.83 -18.27
C ALA A 62 -3.26 -2.11 -17.41
N GLU A 63 -3.19 -3.27 -16.75
CA GLU A 63 -2.03 -3.71 -15.97
C GLU A 63 -0.77 -3.80 -16.83
N GLN A 64 -0.89 -4.44 -18.01
CA GLN A 64 0.21 -4.56 -18.95
C GLN A 64 0.70 -3.18 -19.44
N ALA A 65 -0.21 -2.30 -19.86
CA ALA A 65 0.15 -0.98 -20.36
C ALA A 65 0.82 -0.12 -19.27
N VAL A 66 0.33 -0.16 -18.04
CA VAL A 66 0.97 0.56 -16.92
C VAL A 66 2.35 -0.02 -16.63
N TRP A 67 2.49 -1.35 -16.61
CA TRP A 67 3.77 -2.01 -16.38
C TRP A 67 4.81 -1.66 -17.44
N GLU A 68 4.46 -1.79 -18.73
CA GLU A 68 5.34 -1.47 -19.85
C GLU A 68 5.74 0.01 -19.85
N GLN A 69 4.76 0.91 -19.74
CA GLN A 69 5.04 2.34 -19.76
C GLN A 69 5.90 2.78 -18.58
N MET A 70 5.56 2.33 -17.39
CA MET A 70 6.30 2.71 -16.19
C MET A 70 7.67 2.02 -16.11
N GLY A 71 7.73 0.72 -16.40
CA GLY A 71 8.96 -0.07 -16.28
C GLY A 71 9.97 0.16 -17.38
N GLU A 72 9.52 0.32 -18.61
CA GLU A 72 10.41 0.41 -19.78
C GLU A 72 10.73 1.85 -20.22
N THR A 73 9.85 2.80 -19.92
CA THR A 73 9.99 4.18 -20.36
C THR A 73 10.21 5.15 -19.21
N VAL A 74 9.22 5.29 -18.33
CA VAL A 74 9.16 6.40 -17.37
C VAL A 74 10.19 6.22 -16.25
N GLN A 75 10.24 5.04 -15.61
CA GLN A 75 11.18 4.80 -14.53
C GLN A 75 12.66 4.85 -14.97
N PRO A 76 13.06 4.26 -16.13
CA PRO A 76 14.43 4.44 -16.62
C PRO A 76 14.80 5.89 -16.95
N MET A 77 13.85 6.71 -17.40
CA MET A 77 14.08 8.16 -17.56
C MET A 77 14.31 8.83 -16.20
N MET A 78 13.46 8.55 -15.22
CA MET A 78 13.61 9.08 -13.86
C MET A 78 14.91 8.65 -13.21
N ASP A 79 15.31 7.39 -13.39
CA ASP A 79 16.58 6.86 -12.86
C ASP A 79 17.80 7.59 -13.45
N ARG A 80 17.78 7.91 -14.75
CA ARG A 80 18.82 8.72 -15.42
C ARG A 80 18.88 10.12 -14.84
N VAL A 81 17.75 10.80 -14.70
CA VAL A 81 17.66 12.15 -14.12
C VAL A 81 18.14 12.14 -12.67
N THR A 82 17.69 11.18 -11.88
CA THR A 82 18.11 11.03 -10.48
C THR A 82 19.61 10.79 -10.35
N LYS A 83 20.17 9.95 -11.22
CA LYS A 83 21.62 9.70 -11.26
C LYS A 83 22.40 10.96 -11.61
N ALA A 84 21.95 11.74 -12.59
CA ALA A 84 22.58 13.00 -13.00
C ALA A 84 22.52 14.07 -11.90
N ARG A 85 21.42 14.14 -11.15
CA ARG A 85 21.23 15.08 -10.03
C ARG A 85 21.81 14.60 -8.70
N GLY A 86 22.23 13.34 -8.61
CA GLY A 86 22.76 12.72 -7.39
C GLY A 86 21.72 12.31 -6.35
N SER A 87 20.48 12.79 -6.46
CA SER A 87 19.38 12.48 -5.50
C SER A 87 18.02 12.69 -6.11
N VAL A 88 17.02 11.92 -5.66
CA VAL A 88 15.59 12.19 -5.90
C VAL A 88 15.10 13.44 -5.18
N PHE A 89 15.86 13.95 -4.23
CA PHE A 89 15.55 15.11 -3.40
C PHE A 89 16.42 16.32 -3.74
N SER A 90 16.93 16.41 -4.98
CA SER A 90 17.79 17.51 -5.42
C SER A 90 17.11 18.89 -5.38
N ASP A 91 15.79 18.91 -5.44
CA ASP A 91 14.99 20.14 -5.59
C ASP A 91 14.36 20.61 -4.28
N ILE A 92 14.69 19.97 -3.15
CA ILE A 92 14.17 20.33 -1.82
C ILE A 92 15.31 20.54 -0.82
N SER A 93 15.01 21.28 0.25
CA SER A 93 15.97 21.53 1.32
C SER A 93 16.31 20.27 2.12
N LYS A 94 17.40 20.32 2.88
CA LYS A 94 17.80 19.23 3.78
C LYS A 94 16.73 18.96 4.83
N ASP A 95 16.15 20.01 5.40
CA ASP A 95 15.14 19.90 6.46
C ASP A 95 13.85 19.25 5.94
N GLU A 96 13.43 19.61 4.74
CA GLU A 96 12.26 18.98 4.08
C GLU A 96 12.53 17.50 3.79
N ARG A 97 13.71 17.17 3.29
CA ARG A 97 14.11 15.77 3.07
C ARG A 97 14.07 14.97 4.37
N GLU A 98 14.64 15.50 5.45
CA GLU A 98 14.62 14.85 6.76
C GLU A 98 13.20 14.70 7.29
N ALA A 99 12.33 15.69 7.10
CA ALA A 99 10.92 15.61 7.49
C ALA A 99 10.17 14.52 6.71
N ILE A 100 10.39 14.41 5.40
CA ILE A 100 9.82 13.36 4.54
C ILE A 100 10.27 11.98 5.01
N MET A 101 11.57 11.79 5.26
CA MET A 101 12.11 10.51 5.69
C MET A 101 11.64 10.11 7.08
N ARG A 102 11.61 11.06 8.02
CA ARG A 102 11.05 10.85 9.37
C ARG A 102 9.58 10.44 9.33
N ARG A 103 8.77 11.08 8.47
CA ARG A 103 7.38 10.72 8.27
C ARG A 103 7.24 9.32 7.65
N ALA A 104 8.05 8.99 6.65
CA ALA A 104 8.05 7.67 6.04
C ALA A 104 8.41 6.57 7.06
N LYS A 105 9.42 6.81 7.90
CA LYS A 105 9.82 5.91 8.99
C LYS A 105 8.68 5.67 9.96
N LYS A 106 8.05 6.73 10.48
CA LYS A 106 6.93 6.63 11.43
C LYS A 106 5.71 5.91 10.85
N ASN A 107 5.47 6.03 9.55
CA ASN A 107 4.35 5.40 8.85
C ASN A 107 4.64 3.95 8.45
N SER A 108 5.85 3.44 8.64
CA SER A 108 6.20 2.06 8.31
C SER A 108 5.65 1.07 9.33
N ASP A 109 5.27 -0.13 8.88
CA ASP A 109 4.77 -1.19 9.75
C ASP A 109 5.82 -1.61 10.79
N ARG A 110 7.10 -1.66 10.39
CA ARG A 110 8.20 -1.96 11.29
C ARG A 110 8.24 -0.99 12.47
N TYR A 111 8.15 0.33 12.22
CA TYR A 111 8.13 1.33 13.28
C TYR A 111 6.94 1.11 14.22
N ARG A 112 5.74 0.93 13.66
CA ARG A 112 4.51 0.71 14.43
C ARG A 112 4.59 -0.56 15.27
N GLN A 113 5.11 -1.66 14.73
CA GLN A 113 5.29 -2.91 15.46
C GLN A 113 6.29 -2.76 16.61
N MET A 114 7.44 -2.12 16.38
CA MET A 114 8.43 -1.88 17.43
C MET A 114 7.87 -0.99 18.54
N LYS A 115 7.12 0.06 18.21
CA LYS A 115 6.46 0.91 19.20
C LYS A 115 5.42 0.16 20.01
N ARG A 116 4.61 -0.69 19.40
CA ARG A 116 3.64 -1.56 20.09
C ARG A 116 4.34 -2.57 21.03
N ALA A 117 5.54 -3.02 20.65
CA ALA A 117 6.38 -3.89 21.49
C ALA A 117 7.11 -3.14 22.62
N GLY A 118 6.92 -1.82 22.76
CA GLY A 118 7.52 -1.02 23.82
C GLY A 118 8.95 -0.57 23.57
N ALA A 119 9.45 -0.69 22.32
CA ALA A 119 10.81 -0.26 21.97
C ALA A 119 10.99 1.26 22.14
N THR A 120 12.13 1.66 22.68
CA THR A 120 12.56 3.05 22.78
C THR A 120 12.92 3.64 21.39
N ASP A 121 12.94 4.96 21.29
CA ASP A 121 13.32 5.61 20.01
C ASP A 121 14.77 5.26 19.60
N ALA A 122 15.69 5.14 20.57
CA ALA A 122 17.07 4.75 20.32
C ALA A 122 17.19 3.32 19.75
N GLU A 123 16.42 2.37 20.28
CA GLU A 123 16.37 0.99 19.74
C GLU A 123 15.78 0.95 18.34
N ILE A 124 14.75 1.73 18.08
CA ILE A 124 14.14 1.85 16.74
C ILE A 124 15.16 2.45 15.78
N ASP A 125 15.84 3.53 16.14
CA ASP A 125 16.83 4.17 15.28
C ASP A 125 17.98 3.22 14.96
N LYS A 126 18.49 2.47 15.93
CA LYS A 126 19.49 1.42 15.73
C LYS A 126 18.99 0.33 14.78
N ALA A 127 17.75 -0.15 14.96
CA ALA A 127 17.16 -1.19 14.11
C ALA A 127 16.95 -0.71 12.68
N PHE A 128 16.62 0.57 12.48
CA PHE A 128 16.45 1.15 11.15
C PHE A 128 17.78 1.44 10.43
N ALA A 129 18.85 1.69 11.17
CA ALA A 129 20.19 1.87 10.62
C ALA A 129 20.92 0.54 10.35
N THR A 130 20.47 -0.57 10.93
CA THR A 130 21.14 -1.87 10.80
C THR A 130 20.71 -2.58 9.52
N PRO A 131 21.66 -2.95 8.60
CA PRO A 131 21.33 -3.72 7.41
C PRO A 131 20.73 -5.08 7.75
N VAL A 132 19.68 -5.46 7.02
CA VAL A 132 18.99 -6.75 7.14
C VAL A 132 18.69 -7.31 5.76
N PRO A 133 18.64 -8.64 5.59
CA PRO A 133 18.15 -9.25 4.37
C PRO A 133 16.70 -8.82 4.12
N MET A 134 16.41 -8.41 2.90
CA MET A 134 15.04 -8.04 2.50
C MET A 134 14.83 -8.26 1.01
N ARG A 135 13.59 -8.45 0.63
CA ARG A 135 13.15 -8.50 -0.75
C ARG A 135 12.56 -7.15 -1.15
N VAL A 136 13.05 -6.58 -2.23
CA VAL A 136 12.62 -5.27 -2.71
C VAL A 136 12.08 -5.37 -4.13
N PHE A 137 11.07 -4.57 -4.41
CA PHE A 137 10.47 -4.44 -5.72
C PHE A 137 11.45 -3.85 -6.73
N SER A 138 11.38 -4.33 -7.97
CA SER A 138 11.90 -3.62 -9.14
C SER A 138 11.04 -3.97 -10.35
N TYR A 139 10.97 -3.09 -11.36
CA TYR A 139 10.26 -3.36 -12.61
C TYR A 139 10.83 -4.55 -13.42
N LYS A 140 12.02 -5.03 -13.06
CA LYS A 140 12.63 -6.24 -13.64
C LYS A 140 12.38 -7.50 -12.80
N GLY A 141 11.47 -7.42 -11.84
CA GLY A 141 11.18 -8.45 -10.87
C GLY A 141 11.77 -8.13 -9.49
N ASP A 142 11.17 -8.70 -8.47
CA ASP A 142 11.65 -8.56 -7.09
C ASP A 142 13.07 -9.13 -6.96
N ARG A 143 13.87 -8.50 -6.12
CA ARG A 143 15.23 -8.96 -5.85
C ARG A 143 15.53 -9.02 -4.36
N ASP A 144 16.27 -10.03 -3.96
CA ASP A 144 16.80 -10.15 -2.62
C ASP A 144 18.05 -9.28 -2.48
N THR A 145 18.14 -8.55 -1.38
CA THR A 145 19.24 -7.63 -1.09
C THR A 145 19.45 -7.50 0.41
N VAL A 146 20.60 -6.92 0.79
CA VAL A 146 20.88 -6.56 2.18
C VAL A 146 21.02 -5.06 2.25
N MET A 147 20.12 -4.39 2.95
CA MET A 147 20.17 -2.95 3.17
C MET A 147 19.50 -2.58 4.50
N SER A 148 19.77 -1.38 5.00
CA SER A 148 19.07 -0.91 6.19
C SER A 148 17.61 -0.55 5.88
N PRO A 149 16.69 -0.65 6.86
CA PRO A 149 15.31 -0.16 6.69
C PRO A 149 15.25 1.32 6.24
N ASP A 150 16.14 2.19 6.74
CA ASP A 150 16.23 3.58 6.30
C ASP A 150 16.62 3.69 4.82
N ASP A 151 17.59 2.88 4.36
CA ASP A 151 17.94 2.80 2.94
C ASP A 151 16.81 2.27 2.08
N SER A 152 16.04 1.32 2.59
CA SER A 152 14.86 0.80 1.88
C SER A 152 13.77 1.86 1.71
N LEU A 153 13.52 2.68 2.72
CA LEU A 153 12.60 3.82 2.60
C LEU A 153 13.07 4.80 1.51
N MET A 154 14.38 5.10 1.48
CA MET A 154 14.97 5.95 0.42
C MET A 154 14.88 5.28 -0.95
N TYR A 155 15.12 3.97 -1.03
CA TYR A 155 14.99 3.19 -2.26
C TYR A 155 13.61 3.32 -2.88
N TYR A 156 12.54 3.18 -2.07
CA TYR A 156 11.18 3.29 -2.55
C TYR A 156 10.75 4.72 -2.92
N LYS A 157 11.42 5.77 -2.42
CA LYS A 157 11.14 7.17 -2.80
C LYS A 157 11.50 7.51 -4.24
N LYS A 158 12.35 6.74 -4.90
CA LYS A 158 12.70 6.97 -6.31
C LYS A 158 11.74 6.34 -7.30
N PHE A 159 10.83 5.46 -6.87
CA PHE A 159 9.84 4.89 -7.76
C PHE A 159 8.67 5.84 -7.96
N LEU A 160 8.39 6.12 -9.23
CA LEU A 160 7.20 6.85 -9.62
C LEU A 160 5.97 5.95 -9.46
N ARG A 161 4.85 6.56 -9.14
CA ARG A 161 3.56 5.88 -9.03
C ARG A 161 2.66 6.35 -10.14
N ALA A 162 1.90 5.41 -10.71
CA ALA A 162 0.88 5.69 -11.69
C ALA A 162 -0.40 4.95 -11.31
N SER A 163 -1.54 5.54 -11.62
CA SER A 163 -2.83 4.89 -11.53
C SER A 163 -3.59 5.04 -12.84
N PHE A 164 -4.43 4.07 -13.14
CA PHE A 164 -5.28 4.07 -14.31
C PHE A 164 -6.66 3.58 -13.93
N MET A 165 -7.70 4.22 -14.47
CA MET A 165 -9.07 3.77 -14.29
C MET A 165 -9.85 3.95 -15.61
N ALA A 166 -10.50 2.89 -16.06
CA ALA A 166 -11.42 2.92 -17.19
C ALA A 166 -12.86 2.83 -16.68
N VAL A 167 -13.69 3.80 -17.06
CA VAL A 167 -15.09 3.88 -16.65
C VAL A 167 -15.97 3.90 -17.90
N ASP A 168 -17.05 3.14 -17.89
CA ASP A 168 -18.08 3.17 -18.93
C ASP A 168 -18.91 4.46 -18.79
N PRO A 169 -18.89 5.36 -19.78
CA PRO A 169 -19.57 6.66 -19.64
C PRO A 169 -21.11 6.55 -19.64
N SER A 170 -21.67 5.44 -20.10
CA SER A 170 -23.11 5.25 -20.16
C SER A 170 -23.74 4.90 -18.83
N ASN A 171 -23.00 4.29 -17.91
CA ASN A 171 -23.52 3.77 -16.64
C ASN A 171 -22.61 4.01 -15.43
N GLY A 172 -21.43 4.60 -15.63
CA GLY A 172 -20.47 4.88 -14.56
C GLY A 172 -19.73 3.64 -14.02
N TYR A 173 -19.86 2.48 -14.65
CA TYR A 173 -19.23 1.26 -14.16
C TYR A 173 -17.72 1.23 -14.43
N VAL A 174 -16.94 0.94 -13.40
CA VAL A 174 -15.51 0.73 -13.53
C VAL A 174 -15.25 -0.59 -14.25
N LYS A 175 -14.57 -0.53 -15.39
CA LYS A 175 -14.23 -1.69 -16.24
C LYS A 175 -12.80 -2.18 -16.04
N ALA A 176 -11.89 -1.29 -15.68
CA ALA A 176 -10.53 -1.63 -15.29
C ALA A 176 -9.99 -0.61 -14.29
N TYR A 177 -9.13 -1.06 -13.38
CA TYR A 177 -8.50 -0.22 -12.38
C TYR A 177 -7.09 -0.75 -12.06
N VAL A 178 -6.08 0.11 -12.16
CA VAL A 178 -4.71 -0.16 -11.72
C VAL A 178 -4.37 0.88 -10.66
N GLY A 179 -4.08 0.44 -9.45
CA GLY A 179 -3.65 1.30 -8.35
C GLY A 179 -2.18 1.67 -8.43
N GLY A 180 -1.77 2.79 -7.80
CA GLY A 180 -0.41 3.28 -7.70
C GLY A 180 0.16 3.23 -6.28
#